data_dce613205f5064d00087bb63bd691fae
#
_entry.id   dce613205f5064d00087bb63bd691fae
#
_cell.length_a   1.000
_cell.length_b   1.000
_cell.length_c   1.000
_cell.angle_alpha   90.00
_cell.angle_beta   90.00
_cell.angle_gamma   90.00
#
_symmetry.space_group_name_H-M   'P 1'
#
loop_
_entity.id
_entity.type
_entity.pdbx_description
1 polymer ?
#
loop_
_entity_poly.entity_id
_entity_poly.type
_entity_poly.pdbx_seq_one_letter_code
_entity_poly.pdbx_strand_id
1 'polypeptide(L)'
;MNTTLLIHSKHTLDFGDFQDYLEIPNLVLDFISEMPESIHWYFHREGTSTTLFAITSNLQGTYEVSIDNLASYDDLKFFPYLVDSLAKFLQGEVDIDNLYEELDEDWIEETIAEEIAYLKATLSITPQYFVAQPLDDLAYVSIDVLLPFGVNLHSSTPRIYGYIQYLMRRHLLPCLKDWDEMNVPDTDEEVEVDIPQHEAIGRVKSWQLDGS
;
A
#
# COMPACT_ATOMS: atom_id res chain seq x y z
N MET A 1 1.42 4.06 -7.93
CA MET A 1 0.02 4.48 -8.22
C MET A 1 -0.86 3.48 -7.49
N ASN A 2 -1.62 3.88 -6.45
CA ASN A 2 -2.42 2.92 -5.69
C ASN A 2 -3.66 2.58 -6.49
N THR A 3 -3.97 1.30 -6.60
CA THR A 3 -5.28 0.89 -7.10
C THR A 3 -6.31 1.16 -6.02
N THR A 4 -7.31 1.94 -6.35
CA THR A 4 -8.37 2.36 -5.43
C THR A 4 -9.73 2.15 -6.06
N LEU A 5 -10.64 1.52 -5.32
CA LEU A 5 -12.02 1.32 -5.71
C LEU A 5 -12.97 1.88 -4.65
N LEU A 6 -14.13 2.37 -5.10
CA LEU A 6 -15.15 2.96 -4.25
C LEU A 6 -16.32 2.01 -4.06
N ILE A 7 -16.82 1.96 -2.82
CA ILE A 7 -18.05 1.25 -2.46
C ILE A 7 -18.99 2.26 -1.78
N HIS A 8 -20.21 2.35 -2.27
CA HIS A 8 -21.24 3.18 -1.69
C HIS A 8 -22.16 2.34 -0.80
N SER A 9 -22.22 2.65 0.49
CA SER A 9 -23.08 1.94 1.43
C SER A 9 -23.54 2.85 2.55
N LYS A 10 -24.73 2.52 3.10
CA LYS A 10 -25.30 3.16 4.30
C LYS A 10 -24.98 2.40 5.60
N HIS A 11 -24.37 1.23 5.49
CA HIS A 11 -23.96 0.43 6.64
C HIS A 11 -22.56 0.85 7.10
N THR A 12 -22.34 0.80 8.38
CA THR A 12 -21.02 1.04 9.00
C THR A 12 -20.21 -0.24 9.03
N LEU A 13 -18.92 -0.12 8.79
CA LEU A 13 -17.98 -1.23 8.88
C LEU A 13 -17.59 -1.46 10.35
N ASP A 14 -17.86 -2.67 10.86
CA ASP A 14 -17.10 -3.25 11.95
C ASP A 14 -16.06 -4.20 11.33
N PHE A 15 -14.78 -3.91 11.55
CA PHE A 15 -13.71 -4.67 10.91
C PHE A 15 -13.61 -6.09 11.48
N GLY A 16 -13.91 -6.29 12.77
CA GLY A 16 -13.91 -7.62 13.39
C GLY A 16 -14.99 -8.52 12.77
N ASP A 17 -16.20 -8.00 12.64
CA ASP A 17 -17.31 -8.73 12.01
C ASP A 17 -17.03 -9.00 10.52
N PHE A 18 -16.36 -8.07 9.83
CA PHE A 18 -15.94 -8.27 8.44
C PHE A 18 -14.84 -9.32 8.30
N GLN A 19 -13.87 -9.33 9.20
CA GLN A 19 -12.82 -10.36 9.25
C GLN A 19 -13.42 -11.76 9.43
N ASP A 20 -14.37 -11.89 10.34
CA ASP A 20 -15.11 -13.15 10.56
C ASP A 20 -15.93 -13.55 9.33
N TYR A 21 -16.55 -12.58 8.65
CA TYR A 21 -17.31 -12.81 7.41
C TYR A 21 -16.44 -13.32 6.26
N LEU A 22 -15.21 -12.82 6.14
CA LEU A 22 -14.27 -13.25 5.09
C LEU A 22 -13.79 -14.71 5.27
N GLU A 23 -13.84 -15.24 6.48
CA GLU A 23 -13.33 -16.57 6.84
C GLU A 23 -11.85 -16.79 6.42
N ILE A 24 -11.06 -15.73 6.38
CA ILE A 24 -9.64 -15.77 6.03
C ILE A 24 -8.79 -15.76 7.31
N PRO A 25 -8.23 -16.91 7.71
CA PRO A 25 -7.61 -17.05 9.03
C PRO A 25 -6.34 -16.24 9.23
N ASN A 26 -5.70 -15.79 8.13
CA ASN A 26 -4.45 -15.03 8.17
C ASN A 26 -4.62 -13.54 7.86
N LEU A 27 -5.85 -13.03 7.85
CA LEU A 27 -6.09 -11.59 7.74
C LEU A 27 -5.79 -10.93 9.08
N VAL A 28 -4.87 -9.98 9.10
CA VAL A 28 -4.40 -9.30 10.31
C VAL A 28 -4.61 -7.81 10.16
N LEU A 29 -5.31 -7.23 11.12
CA LEU A 29 -5.43 -5.78 11.24
C LEU A 29 -4.15 -5.22 11.85
N ASP A 30 -3.45 -4.35 11.12
CA ASP A 30 -2.23 -3.69 11.59
C ASP A 30 -2.56 -2.54 12.53
N PHE A 31 -3.39 -1.62 12.05
CA PHE A 31 -3.83 -0.49 12.89
C PHE A 31 -5.08 0.19 12.31
N ILE A 32 -5.70 1.00 13.16
CA ILE A 32 -6.83 1.88 12.83
C ILE A 32 -6.39 3.32 13.07
N SER A 33 -6.63 4.18 12.10
CA SER A 33 -6.46 5.62 12.25
C SER A 33 -7.81 6.31 12.16
N GLU A 34 -8.17 7.03 13.20
CA GLU A 34 -9.42 7.78 13.27
C GLU A 34 -9.13 9.26 13.07
N MET A 35 -9.77 9.86 12.08
CA MET A 35 -9.75 11.29 11.81
C MET A 35 -11.16 11.88 11.97
N PRO A 36 -11.32 13.20 12.09
CA PRO A 36 -12.64 13.81 12.30
C PRO A 36 -13.70 13.46 11.26
N GLU A 37 -13.28 13.14 10.02
CA GLU A 37 -14.18 12.91 8.89
C GLU A 37 -14.00 11.52 8.24
N SER A 38 -13.07 10.70 8.72
CA SER A 38 -12.78 9.39 8.15
C SER A 38 -12.20 8.41 9.16
N ILE A 39 -12.40 7.14 8.91
CA ILE A 39 -11.75 6.04 9.63
C ILE A 39 -10.99 5.22 8.60
N HIS A 40 -9.76 4.87 8.92
CA HIS A 40 -8.88 4.10 8.07
C HIS A 40 -8.49 2.81 8.78
N TRP A 41 -8.68 1.67 8.12
CA TRP A 41 -8.24 0.34 8.56
C TRP A 41 -7.12 -0.11 7.65
N TYR A 42 -5.95 -0.44 8.22
CA TYR A 42 -4.81 -0.98 7.50
C TYR A 42 -4.58 -2.42 7.93
N PHE A 43 -4.46 -3.31 6.98
CA PHE A 43 -4.37 -4.74 7.25
C PHE A 43 -3.59 -5.48 6.16
N HIS A 44 -3.22 -6.71 6.46
CA HIS A 44 -2.51 -7.57 5.53
C HIS A 44 -2.91 -9.04 5.71
N ARG A 45 -2.49 -9.90 4.81
CA ARG A 45 -2.57 -11.36 4.96
C ARG A 45 -1.23 -11.87 5.46
N GLU A 46 -1.16 -12.33 6.71
CA GLU A 46 0.06 -12.83 7.34
C GLU A 46 0.71 -13.95 6.51
N GLY A 47 2.02 -13.86 6.29
CA GLY A 47 2.80 -14.82 5.50
C GLY A 47 2.59 -14.76 3.98
N THR A 48 1.68 -13.90 3.48
CA THR A 48 1.36 -13.78 2.05
C THR A 48 1.60 -12.37 1.54
N SER A 49 1.03 -11.36 2.19
CA SER A 49 1.12 -9.98 1.75
C SER A 49 2.51 -9.40 1.90
N THR A 50 2.91 -8.63 0.91
CA THR A 50 4.17 -7.85 0.92
C THR A 50 3.93 -6.38 1.23
N THR A 51 2.70 -5.90 1.04
CA THR A 51 2.25 -4.53 1.33
C THR A 51 0.95 -4.56 2.12
N LEU A 52 0.37 -3.38 2.37
CA LEU A 52 -0.87 -3.22 3.10
C LEU A 52 -2.06 -3.07 2.16
N PHE A 53 -3.20 -3.57 2.63
CA PHE A 53 -4.51 -3.12 2.16
C PHE A 53 -5.01 -2.01 3.06
N ALA A 54 -5.78 -1.09 2.51
CA ALA A 54 -6.48 -0.10 3.29
C ALA A 54 -7.95 -0.02 2.93
N ILE A 55 -8.79 0.19 3.94
CA ILE A 55 -10.18 0.59 3.79
C ILE A 55 -10.31 1.94 4.47
N THR A 56 -10.83 2.93 3.76
CA THR A 56 -11.11 4.25 4.29
C THR A 56 -12.60 4.52 4.20
N SER A 57 -13.25 4.78 5.32
CA SER A 57 -14.64 5.26 5.31
C SER A 57 -14.69 6.76 5.45
N ASN A 58 -15.60 7.41 4.74
CA ASN A 58 -15.97 8.80 4.99
C ASN A 58 -17.36 8.90 5.63
N LEU A 59 -17.68 10.08 6.19
CA LEU A 59 -18.99 10.34 6.81
C LEU A 59 -20.17 10.31 5.84
N GLN A 60 -19.92 10.24 4.53
CA GLN A 60 -20.95 10.26 3.50
C GLN A 60 -21.38 8.84 3.08
N GLY A 61 -20.84 7.79 3.71
CA GLY A 61 -21.15 6.40 3.37
C GLY A 61 -20.41 5.89 2.14
N THR A 62 -19.26 6.45 1.83
CA THR A 62 -18.34 5.94 0.82
C THR A 62 -17.18 5.26 1.49
N TYR A 63 -16.85 4.07 1.00
CA TYR A 63 -15.67 3.30 1.40
C TYR A 63 -14.71 3.26 0.23
N GLU A 64 -13.51 3.69 0.47
CA GLU A 64 -12.40 3.59 -0.46
C GLU A 64 -11.57 2.36 -0.07
N VAL A 65 -11.42 1.42 -0.99
CA VAL A 65 -10.61 0.22 -0.81
C VAL A 65 -9.39 0.35 -1.68
N SER A 66 -8.22 0.26 -1.08
CA SER A 66 -6.96 0.40 -1.81
C SER A 66 -5.96 -0.69 -1.43
N ILE A 67 -5.02 -0.91 -2.33
CA ILE A 67 -3.85 -1.73 -2.12
C ILE A 67 -2.59 -0.89 -2.38
N ASP A 68 -1.61 -1.05 -1.52
CA ASP A 68 -0.37 -0.27 -1.60
C ASP A 68 0.51 -0.69 -2.77
N ASN A 69 1.42 0.20 -3.14
CA ASN A 69 2.34 -0.02 -4.25
C ASN A 69 3.25 -1.22 -4.03
N LEU A 70 3.69 -1.80 -5.14
CA LEU A 70 4.53 -2.98 -5.17
C LEU A 70 3.91 -4.18 -4.46
N ALA A 71 2.59 -4.24 -4.47
CA ALA A 71 1.86 -5.40 -3.99
C ALA A 71 2.31 -6.69 -4.69
N SER A 72 2.24 -7.82 -3.99
CA SER A 72 2.53 -9.10 -4.61
C SER A 72 1.47 -9.46 -5.64
N TYR A 73 1.83 -10.32 -6.61
CA TYR A 73 0.87 -10.87 -7.57
C TYR A 73 -0.34 -11.51 -6.86
N ASP A 74 -0.08 -12.23 -5.76
CA ASP A 74 -1.13 -12.88 -4.97
C ASP A 74 -2.03 -11.87 -4.26
N ASP A 75 -1.52 -10.70 -3.89
CA ASP A 75 -2.30 -9.62 -3.29
C ASP A 75 -3.15 -8.90 -4.34
N LEU A 76 -2.57 -8.60 -5.50
CA LEU A 76 -3.31 -8.03 -6.63
C LEU A 76 -4.45 -8.97 -7.07
N LYS A 77 -4.20 -10.27 -7.15
CA LYS A 77 -5.22 -11.28 -7.46
C LYS A 77 -6.31 -11.40 -6.39
N PHE A 78 -5.97 -11.14 -5.13
CA PHE A 78 -6.92 -11.15 -4.01
C PHE A 78 -7.78 -9.89 -3.95
N PHE A 79 -7.30 -8.78 -4.46
CA PHE A 79 -7.93 -7.48 -4.33
C PHE A 79 -9.39 -7.43 -4.83
N PRO A 80 -9.74 -7.94 -6.03
CA PRO A 80 -11.14 -8.00 -6.48
C PRO A 80 -12.05 -8.77 -5.53
N TYR A 81 -11.57 -9.88 -4.99
CA TYR A 81 -12.34 -10.68 -4.01
C TYR A 81 -12.58 -9.89 -2.71
N LEU A 82 -11.58 -9.16 -2.24
CA LEU A 82 -11.70 -8.30 -1.06
C LEU A 82 -12.79 -7.22 -1.27
N VAL A 83 -12.76 -6.53 -2.41
CA VAL A 83 -13.70 -5.47 -2.75
C VAL A 83 -15.13 -6.02 -2.87
N ASP A 84 -15.32 -7.11 -3.59
CA ASP A 84 -16.61 -7.77 -3.75
C ASP A 84 -17.19 -8.25 -2.40
N SER A 85 -16.33 -8.83 -1.57
CA SER A 85 -16.74 -9.31 -0.25
C SER A 85 -17.14 -8.16 0.68
N LEU A 86 -16.38 -7.05 0.65
CA LEU A 86 -16.72 -5.88 1.45
C LEU A 86 -18.03 -5.23 0.96
N ALA A 87 -18.22 -5.13 -0.35
CA ALA A 87 -19.46 -4.61 -0.91
C ALA A 87 -20.67 -5.46 -0.48
N LYS A 88 -20.55 -6.78 -0.54
CA LYS A 88 -21.60 -7.71 -0.07
C LYS A 88 -21.86 -7.58 1.44
N PHE A 89 -20.81 -7.53 2.25
CA PHE A 89 -20.91 -7.36 3.70
C PHE A 89 -21.63 -6.04 4.06
N LEU A 90 -21.27 -4.96 3.41
CA LEU A 90 -21.86 -3.64 3.61
C LEU A 90 -23.19 -3.45 2.87
N GLN A 91 -23.66 -4.44 2.11
CA GLN A 91 -24.83 -4.30 1.21
C GLN A 91 -24.72 -3.05 0.32
N GLY A 92 -23.52 -2.78 -0.15
CA GLY A 92 -23.14 -1.62 -0.94
C GLY A 92 -23.01 -1.93 -2.41
N GLU A 93 -22.81 -0.88 -3.21
CA GLU A 93 -22.56 -0.96 -4.64
C GLU A 93 -21.13 -0.51 -4.93
N VAL A 94 -20.44 -1.27 -5.77
CA VAL A 94 -19.09 -0.93 -6.25
C VAL A 94 -19.20 -0.02 -7.45
N ASP A 95 -18.35 0.99 -7.54
CA ASP A 95 -18.34 1.95 -8.65
C ASP A 95 -17.65 1.40 -9.91
N ILE A 96 -17.88 0.12 -10.21
CA ILE A 96 -17.38 -0.60 -11.38
C ILE A 96 -18.34 -1.74 -11.75
N ASP A 97 -18.71 -1.83 -13.01
CA ASP A 97 -19.79 -2.75 -13.44
C ASP A 97 -19.35 -4.23 -13.43
N ASN A 98 -18.15 -4.55 -13.88
CA ASN A 98 -17.66 -5.92 -14.05
C ASN A 98 -16.31 -6.12 -13.35
N LEU A 99 -16.31 -6.05 -12.01
CA LEU A 99 -15.10 -6.04 -11.18
C LEU A 99 -14.04 -7.10 -11.57
N TYR A 100 -14.46 -8.34 -11.81
CA TYR A 100 -13.55 -9.43 -12.13
C TYR A 100 -13.09 -9.46 -13.59
N GLU A 101 -13.81 -8.80 -14.49
CA GLU A 101 -13.42 -8.64 -15.88
C GLU A 101 -12.46 -7.46 -16.06
N GLU A 102 -12.66 -6.40 -15.26
CA GLU A 102 -11.80 -5.21 -15.27
C GLU A 102 -10.49 -5.40 -14.49
N LEU A 103 -10.52 -6.22 -13.42
CA LEU A 103 -9.36 -6.54 -12.60
C LEU A 103 -8.87 -7.97 -12.87
N ASP A 104 -8.63 -8.28 -14.12
CA ASP A 104 -8.18 -9.59 -14.59
C ASP A 104 -6.64 -9.75 -14.56
N GLU A 105 -6.11 -10.75 -15.25
CA GLU A 105 -4.65 -10.98 -15.32
C GLU A 105 -3.93 -9.89 -16.12
N ASP A 106 -4.55 -9.32 -17.14
CA ASP A 106 -3.96 -8.25 -17.96
C ASP A 106 -3.83 -6.97 -17.09
N TRP A 107 -4.86 -6.65 -16.31
CA TRP A 107 -4.80 -5.57 -15.33
C TRP A 107 -3.65 -5.74 -14.32
N ILE A 108 -3.44 -6.97 -13.80
CA ILE A 108 -2.34 -7.23 -12.86
C ILE A 108 -0.99 -6.96 -13.53
N GLU A 109 -0.80 -7.43 -14.77
CA GLU A 109 0.44 -7.21 -15.52
C GLU A 109 0.69 -5.73 -15.82
N GLU A 110 -0.36 -5.00 -16.21
CA GLU A 110 -0.30 -3.56 -16.45
C GLU A 110 0.03 -2.79 -15.16
N THR A 111 -0.64 -3.10 -14.04
CA THR A 111 -0.39 -2.49 -12.74
C THR A 111 1.08 -2.67 -12.33
N ILE A 112 1.62 -3.88 -12.42
CA ILE A 112 3.03 -4.15 -12.12
C ILE A 112 3.96 -3.36 -13.05
N ALA A 113 3.62 -3.28 -14.33
CA ALA A 113 4.43 -2.56 -15.31
C ALA A 113 4.47 -1.05 -15.01
N GLU A 114 3.33 -0.46 -14.68
CA GLU A 114 3.20 0.95 -14.31
C GLU A 114 3.93 1.28 -13.02
N GLU A 115 3.78 0.45 -11.99
CA GLU A 115 4.47 0.62 -10.72
C GLU A 115 6.00 0.57 -10.87
N ILE A 116 6.52 -0.37 -11.64
CA ILE A 116 7.95 -0.45 -11.91
C ILE A 116 8.44 0.71 -12.79
N ALA A 117 7.63 1.18 -13.71
CA ALA A 117 7.96 2.38 -14.50
C ALA A 117 8.02 3.62 -13.58
N TYR A 118 7.07 3.76 -12.68
CA TYR A 118 7.04 4.83 -11.70
C TYR A 118 8.22 4.75 -10.71
N LEU A 119 8.53 3.57 -10.18
CA LEU A 119 9.72 3.33 -9.35
C LEU A 119 11.00 3.79 -10.06
N LYS A 120 11.18 3.40 -11.34
CA LYS A 120 12.35 3.81 -12.14
C LYS A 120 12.43 5.32 -12.31
N ALA A 121 11.31 5.96 -12.60
CA ALA A 121 11.23 7.41 -12.74
C ALA A 121 11.59 8.11 -11.41
N THR A 122 11.03 7.64 -10.31
CA THR A 122 11.31 8.18 -8.97
C THR A 122 12.79 8.02 -8.61
N LEU A 123 13.37 6.83 -8.74
CA LEU A 123 14.76 6.57 -8.41
C LEU A 123 15.77 7.27 -9.36
N SER A 124 15.33 7.78 -10.49
CA SER A 124 16.17 8.63 -11.35
C SER A 124 16.26 10.09 -10.85
N ILE A 125 15.37 10.50 -9.96
CA ILE A 125 15.27 11.87 -9.43
C ILE A 125 15.60 11.89 -7.92
N THR A 126 15.13 10.89 -7.18
CA THR A 126 15.31 10.78 -5.73
C THR A 126 16.16 9.57 -5.39
N PRO A 127 16.90 9.59 -4.24
CA PRO A 127 17.73 8.44 -3.86
C PRO A 127 16.91 7.23 -3.39
N GLN A 128 15.65 7.41 -3.00
CA GLN A 128 14.85 6.40 -2.33
C GLN A 128 13.41 6.41 -2.85
N TYR A 129 12.80 5.23 -2.85
CA TYR A 129 11.38 5.00 -3.11
C TYR A 129 10.81 4.27 -1.90
N PHE A 130 9.84 4.88 -1.22
CA PHE A 130 9.26 4.34 0.01
C PHE A 130 8.15 3.34 -0.27
N VAL A 131 8.10 2.30 0.55
CA VAL A 131 7.12 1.21 0.47
C VAL A 131 6.61 0.93 1.88
N ALA A 132 5.30 0.99 2.08
CA ALA A 132 4.70 0.53 3.32
C ALA A 132 4.72 -1.01 3.37
N GLN A 133 5.23 -1.55 4.46
CA GLN A 133 5.23 -2.99 4.70
C GLN A 133 4.35 -3.32 5.92
N PRO A 134 3.83 -4.57 6.01
CA PRO A 134 3.18 -5.05 7.22
C PRO A 134 4.03 -4.83 8.47
N LEU A 135 3.38 -4.75 9.66
CA LEU A 135 4.02 -4.61 10.97
C LEU A 135 4.72 -3.26 11.22
N ASP A 136 4.18 -2.19 10.69
CA ASP A 136 4.66 -0.81 10.89
C ASP A 136 6.03 -0.48 10.28
N ASP A 137 6.53 -1.30 9.37
CA ASP A 137 7.80 -1.04 8.72
C ASP A 137 7.61 -0.14 7.49
N LEU A 138 8.10 1.09 7.55
CA LEU A 138 8.31 1.91 6.37
C LEU A 138 9.68 1.56 5.79
N ALA A 139 9.67 0.78 4.74
CA ALA A 139 10.85 0.36 4.03
C ALA A 139 11.14 1.27 2.82
N TYR A 140 12.34 1.19 2.27
CA TYR A 140 12.65 1.89 1.03
C TYR A 140 13.44 1.02 0.06
N VAL A 141 13.23 1.29 -1.23
CA VAL A 141 14.04 0.78 -2.34
C VAL A 141 14.98 1.89 -2.79
N SER A 142 16.26 1.58 -2.99
CA SER A 142 17.25 2.47 -3.58
C SER A 142 18.07 1.73 -4.64
N ILE A 143 18.82 2.48 -5.43
CA ILE A 143 19.72 1.87 -6.41
C ILE A 143 20.74 0.97 -5.71
N ASP A 144 21.26 1.37 -4.54
CA ASP A 144 22.24 0.61 -3.78
C ASP A 144 21.67 -0.71 -3.24
N VAL A 145 20.36 -0.79 -3.00
CA VAL A 145 19.66 -2.03 -2.60
C VAL A 145 19.56 -3.01 -3.78
N LEU A 146 19.45 -2.50 -5.00
CA LEU A 146 19.28 -3.32 -6.22
C LEU A 146 20.62 -3.79 -6.82
N LEU A 147 21.66 -2.95 -6.76
CA LEU A 147 22.96 -3.21 -7.41
C LEU A 147 23.68 -4.49 -7.00
N PRO A 148 23.72 -4.91 -5.71
CA PRO A 148 24.45 -6.12 -5.30
C PRO A 148 24.01 -7.38 -6.02
N PHE A 149 22.80 -7.37 -6.60
CA PHE A 149 22.21 -8.50 -7.31
C PHE A 149 22.18 -8.32 -8.84
N GLY A 150 22.90 -7.32 -9.32
CA GLY A 150 22.95 -7.00 -10.75
C GLY A 150 21.63 -6.49 -11.32
N VAL A 151 20.77 -5.95 -10.44
CA VAL A 151 19.52 -5.27 -10.84
C VAL A 151 19.80 -3.77 -10.88
N ASN A 152 19.37 -3.12 -11.94
CA ASN A 152 19.49 -1.67 -12.12
C ASN A 152 18.25 -1.13 -12.86
N LEU A 153 18.17 0.18 -13.03
CA LEU A 153 17.01 0.83 -13.64
C LEU A 153 16.78 0.43 -15.12
N HIS A 154 17.78 -0.15 -15.78
CA HIS A 154 17.65 -0.67 -17.16
C HIS A 154 17.22 -2.15 -17.20
N SER A 155 17.13 -2.81 -16.04
CA SER A 155 16.64 -4.18 -15.97
C SER A 155 15.17 -4.26 -16.40
N SER A 156 14.76 -5.45 -16.89
CA SER A 156 13.35 -5.68 -17.27
C SER A 156 12.41 -5.57 -16.07
N THR A 157 11.16 -5.23 -16.31
CA THR A 157 10.10 -5.13 -15.29
C THR A 157 10.01 -6.39 -14.45
N PRO A 158 9.88 -7.61 -14.99
CA PRO A 158 9.77 -8.83 -14.19
C PRO A 158 10.99 -9.06 -13.29
N ARG A 159 12.19 -8.64 -13.74
CA ARG A 159 13.42 -8.81 -12.95
C ARG A 159 13.46 -7.86 -11.75
N ILE A 160 13.10 -6.60 -11.94
CA ILE A 160 13.05 -5.62 -10.85
C ILE A 160 11.95 -6.00 -9.87
N TYR A 161 10.75 -6.25 -10.37
CA TYR A 161 9.61 -6.63 -9.54
C TYR A 161 9.89 -7.89 -8.73
N GLY A 162 10.30 -8.98 -9.37
CA GLY A 162 10.58 -10.24 -8.69
C GLY A 162 11.66 -10.12 -7.61
N TYR A 163 12.67 -9.26 -7.85
CA TYR A 163 13.70 -9.02 -6.86
C TYR A 163 13.20 -8.20 -5.66
N ILE A 164 12.41 -7.15 -5.91
CA ILE A 164 11.80 -6.35 -4.84
C ILE A 164 10.85 -7.24 -4.01
N GLN A 165 10.01 -8.04 -4.65
CA GLN A 165 9.13 -8.99 -3.97
C GLN A 165 9.90 -9.97 -3.08
N TYR A 166 11.05 -10.44 -3.56
CA TYR A 166 11.93 -11.30 -2.77
C TYR A 166 12.44 -10.57 -1.51
N LEU A 167 12.87 -9.32 -1.62
CA LEU A 167 13.35 -8.53 -0.49
C LEU A 167 12.24 -8.24 0.51
N MET A 168 11.06 -7.85 0.02
CA MET A 168 9.89 -7.53 0.85
C MET A 168 9.42 -8.75 1.65
N ARG A 169 9.24 -9.90 1.00
CA ARG A 169 8.82 -11.15 1.66
C ARG A 169 9.79 -11.63 2.75
N ARG A 170 11.03 -11.18 2.71
CA ARG A 170 12.06 -11.54 3.69
C ARG A 170 12.40 -10.42 4.65
N HIS A 171 11.67 -9.30 4.59
CA HIS A 171 11.95 -8.12 5.39
C HIS A 171 13.41 -7.66 5.29
N LEU A 172 13.97 -7.71 4.07
CA LEU A 172 15.35 -7.35 3.78
C LEU A 172 15.49 -5.94 3.20
N LEU A 173 14.39 -5.23 2.95
CA LEU A 173 14.46 -3.82 2.60
C LEU A 173 14.94 -3.02 3.82
N PRO A 174 15.79 -2.02 3.63
CA PRO A 174 16.13 -1.10 4.70
C PRO A 174 14.86 -0.39 5.21
N CYS A 175 14.73 -0.31 6.53
CA CYS A 175 13.61 0.35 7.19
C CYS A 175 14.06 1.67 7.80
N LEU A 176 13.15 2.64 7.86
CA LEU A 176 13.40 3.92 8.50
C LEU A 176 13.17 3.85 10.03
N LYS A 177 13.67 2.82 10.70
CA LYS A 177 13.52 2.68 12.16
C LYS A 177 14.25 3.76 12.96
N ASP A 178 15.27 4.38 12.37
CA ASP A 178 16.15 5.34 13.02
C ASP A 178 16.07 6.73 12.37
N TRP A 179 14.85 7.32 12.36
CA TRP A 179 14.71 8.73 11.96
C TRP A 179 15.57 9.66 12.83
N ASP A 180 15.84 9.27 14.08
CA ASP A 180 16.70 10.02 15.00
C ASP A 180 18.19 10.01 14.61
N GLU A 181 18.62 9.09 13.73
CA GLU A 181 20.01 9.04 13.23
C GLU A 181 20.21 9.74 11.87
N MET A 182 19.14 10.02 11.13
CA MET A 182 19.29 10.94 10.01
C MET A 182 19.46 12.35 10.59
N ASN A 183 20.69 12.89 10.47
CA ASN A 183 21.00 14.29 10.75
C ASN A 183 20.07 15.18 9.89
N VAL A 184 18.82 15.34 10.33
CA VAL A 184 17.99 16.45 9.91
C VAL A 184 18.73 17.68 10.43
N PRO A 185 19.23 18.57 9.57
CA PRO A 185 19.81 19.80 10.07
C PRO A 185 18.77 20.45 10.97
N ASP A 186 19.20 20.86 12.16
CA ASP A 186 18.39 21.61 13.13
C ASP A 186 18.14 23.02 12.52
N THR A 187 17.32 23.06 11.50
CA THR A 187 16.88 24.25 10.82
C THR A 187 15.37 24.29 10.98
N ASP A 188 14.88 25.35 11.65
CA ASP A 188 13.47 25.74 11.73
C ASP A 188 12.83 26.00 10.33
N GLU A 189 13.44 25.59 9.27
CA GLU A 189 12.90 25.55 7.93
C GLU A 189 12.18 24.20 7.75
N GLU A 190 10.86 24.25 7.58
CA GLU A 190 10.06 23.12 7.12
C GLU A 190 10.72 22.59 5.84
N VAL A 191 11.47 21.50 5.97
CA VAL A 191 11.94 20.76 4.82
C VAL A 191 10.71 20.03 4.30
N GLU A 192 10.05 20.60 3.31
CA GLU A 192 9.10 19.89 2.46
C GLU A 192 9.88 18.72 1.83
N VAL A 193 9.92 17.60 2.52
CA VAL A 193 10.35 16.35 1.90
C VAL A 193 9.25 16.04 0.90
N ASP A 194 9.54 16.22 -0.37
CA ASP A 194 8.65 15.87 -1.47
C ASP A 194 8.59 14.32 -1.54
N ILE A 195 7.92 13.75 -0.53
CA ILE A 195 7.59 12.32 -0.54
C ILE A 195 6.59 12.19 -1.67
N PRO A 196 6.83 11.30 -2.65
CA PRO A 196 5.84 11.03 -3.68
C PRO A 196 4.49 10.84 -3.00
N GLN A 197 3.51 11.66 -3.37
CA GLN A 197 2.20 11.64 -2.73
C GLN A 197 1.49 10.33 -3.05
N HIS A 198 1.85 9.27 -2.36
CA HIS A 198 1.06 8.05 -2.31
C HIS A 198 0.05 8.25 -1.19
N GLU A 199 -1.20 8.38 -1.55
CA GLU A 199 -2.29 8.61 -0.59
C GLU A 199 -2.41 7.48 0.42
N ALA A 200 -1.99 6.26 0.09
CA ALA A 200 -1.97 5.13 1.02
C ALA A 200 -0.88 5.20 2.11
N ILE A 201 0.06 6.12 2.04
CA ILE A 201 1.00 6.34 3.13
C ILE A 201 0.39 7.27 4.19
N GLY A 202 -0.80 6.96 4.66
CA GLY A 202 -1.41 7.62 5.81
C GLY A 202 -0.50 7.60 7.05
N ARG A 203 0.29 6.54 7.22
CA ARG A 203 1.32 6.44 8.26
C ARG A 203 2.37 7.54 8.19
N VAL A 204 2.88 7.84 7.01
CA VAL A 204 3.90 8.89 6.85
C VAL A 204 3.33 10.25 7.17
N LYS A 205 2.07 10.52 6.79
CA LYS A 205 1.39 11.79 7.12
C LYS A 205 1.10 11.93 8.62
N SER A 206 0.74 10.85 9.32
CA SER A 206 0.51 10.92 10.78
C SER A 206 1.81 11.15 11.54
N TRP A 207 2.93 10.60 11.10
CA TRP A 207 4.23 10.81 11.73
C TRP A 207 4.75 12.24 11.60
N GLN A 208 4.45 12.91 10.48
CA GLN A 208 4.82 14.32 10.29
C GLN A 208 3.98 15.28 11.12
N LEU A 209 2.78 14.87 11.55
CA LEU A 209 1.89 15.73 12.33
C LEU A 209 2.14 15.63 13.85
N ASP A 210 2.69 14.52 14.33
CA ASP A 210 2.98 14.31 15.76
C ASP A 210 4.38 14.79 16.19
N GLY A 211 5.21 15.24 15.25
CA GLY A 211 6.56 15.77 15.47
C GLY A 211 6.63 17.28 15.64
N SER A 212 5.51 17.95 15.86
CA SER A 212 5.44 19.41 16.11
C SER A 212 4.94 19.72 17.51
#